data_09a806745004219b1665875fd6f311f1
#
_entry.id   09a806745004219b1665875fd6f311f1
#
_cell.length_a   1.000
_cell.length_b   1.000
_cell.length_c   1.000
_cell.angle_alpha   90.00
_cell.angle_beta   90.00
_cell.angle_gamma   90.00
#
_symmetry.space_group_name_H-M   'P 1'
#
loop_
_entity.id
_entity.type
_entity.pdbx_description
1 polymer ?
#
loop_
_entity_poly.entity_id
_entity_poly.type
_entity_poly.pdbx_seq_one_letter_code
_entity_poly.pdbx_strand_id
1 'polypeptide(L)'
;MCKKHYEQYHKYGKVLDNNPRTVWDDNEIRTYTNYGEIDTYTNTGEVQNTFKFDLEDIKYLVNHKWRTVFKGIKKSPYLVTGHTIYFHRLVMGNPNTEIDHINRDSTDNRKSNLRESFRTQQLANTSLRIDNVQGLKGVYYLQRDNKYRAEIQIGNKHFYSKSFNTKAEAAYMRYLYEQHFYKTIGINNSKLMLELIQSLSQESKENIQKYFVNRMKIQVEKI
;
A
#
# COMPACT_ATOMS: atom_id res chain seq x y z
N MET A 1 16.52 47.42 10.60
CA MET A 1 16.45 45.99 10.21
C MET A 1 15.00 45.54 10.37
N CYS A 2 14.38 44.91 9.36
CA CYS A 2 13.01 44.41 9.51
C CYS A 2 13.01 43.19 10.46
N LYS A 3 11.85 42.84 11.05
CA LYS A 3 11.71 41.73 12.01
C LYS A 3 12.33 40.42 11.49
N LYS A 4 12.15 40.11 10.21
CA LYS A 4 12.66 38.93 9.54
C LYS A 4 14.20 38.89 9.52
N HIS A 5 14.86 39.99 9.14
CA HIS A 5 16.31 40.09 9.13
C HIS A 5 16.91 40.06 10.57
N TYR A 6 16.17 40.60 11.54
CA TYR A 6 16.53 40.52 12.94
C TYR A 6 16.51 39.06 13.43
N GLU A 7 15.47 38.31 13.12
CA GLU A 7 15.35 36.89 13.49
C GLU A 7 16.42 36.03 12.79
N GLN A 8 16.73 36.30 11.51
CA GLN A 8 17.83 35.65 10.80
C GLN A 8 19.18 35.91 11.47
N TYR A 9 19.44 37.17 11.80
CA TYR A 9 20.70 37.54 12.45
C TYR A 9 20.88 36.86 13.79
N HIS A 10 19.84 36.83 14.62
CA HIS A 10 19.87 36.15 15.91
C HIS A 10 20.01 34.62 15.80
N LYS A 11 19.44 34.02 14.76
CA LYS A 11 19.44 32.56 14.57
C LYS A 11 20.71 32.06 13.88
N TYR A 12 21.25 32.82 12.92
CA TYR A 12 22.33 32.37 12.05
C TYR A 12 23.59 33.22 12.14
N GLY A 13 23.61 34.29 12.99
CA GLY A 13 24.72 35.22 13.12
C GLY A 13 24.94 36.14 11.90
N LYS A 14 24.09 36.04 10.90
CA LYS A 14 24.12 36.84 9.66
C LYS A 14 22.74 36.96 9.03
N VAL A 15 22.53 38.02 8.25
CA VAL A 15 21.39 38.13 7.34
C VAL A 15 21.70 37.29 6.11
N LEU A 16 20.79 36.40 5.70
CA LEU A 16 20.96 35.57 4.53
C LEU A 16 20.52 36.37 3.31
N ASP A 17 21.42 36.60 2.36
CA ASP A 17 21.12 37.32 1.09
C ASP A 17 20.08 36.56 0.25
N ASN A 18 20.12 35.24 0.28
CA ASN A 18 19.07 34.38 -0.26
C ASN A 18 18.19 33.92 0.91
N ASN A 19 16.96 34.39 0.88
CA ASN A 19 15.97 34.01 1.88
C ASN A 19 15.72 32.50 1.80
N PRO A 20 16.22 31.71 2.77
CA PRO A 20 16.02 30.27 2.68
C PRO A 20 14.52 29.99 2.66
N ARG A 21 14.10 29.12 1.76
CA ARG A 21 12.74 28.65 1.66
C ARG A 21 12.34 27.99 3.00
N THR A 22 11.14 28.24 3.42
CA THR A 22 10.61 27.74 4.69
C THR A 22 9.38 26.89 4.42
N VAL A 23 8.91 26.15 5.42
CA VAL A 23 7.64 25.40 5.38
C VAL A 23 6.41 26.31 5.14
N TRP A 24 6.57 27.63 5.25
CA TRP A 24 5.52 28.62 5.04
C TRP A 24 5.45 29.17 3.62
N ASP A 25 6.50 28.96 2.83
CA ASP A 25 6.51 29.35 1.42
C ASP A 25 5.66 28.37 0.59
N ASP A 26 5.09 28.82 -0.51
CA ASP A 26 4.23 27.99 -1.34
C ASP A 26 4.96 26.75 -1.85
N ASN A 27 4.25 25.62 -1.89
CA ASN A 27 4.80 24.41 -2.45
C ASN A 27 5.13 24.60 -3.94
N GLU A 28 6.28 24.12 -4.37
CA GLU A 28 6.60 24.10 -5.79
C GLU A 28 5.82 23.00 -6.49
N ILE A 29 5.11 23.38 -7.55
CA ILE A 29 4.32 22.48 -8.38
C ILE A 29 4.93 22.48 -9.78
N ARG A 30 5.29 21.31 -10.27
CA ARG A 30 5.78 21.08 -11.64
C ARG A 30 4.79 20.21 -12.39
N THR A 31 4.53 20.55 -13.65
CA THR A 31 3.64 19.77 -14.52
C THR A 31 4.41 19.20 -15.69
N TYR A 32 4.12 17.94 -16.01
CA TYR A 32 4.66 17.20 -17.14
C TYR A 32 3.50 16.79 -18.07
N THR A 33 3.80 16.08 -19.15
CA THR A 33 2.78 15.72 -20.15
C THR A 33 1.58 14.94 -19.57
N ASN A 34 1.84 14.02 -18.63
CA ASN A 34 0.81 13.09 -18.14
C ASN A 34 0.62 13.13 -16.62
N TYR A 35 1.40 13.88 -15.88
CA TYR A 35 1.31 13.97 -14.42
C TYR A 35 1.93 15.27 -13.92
N GLY A 36 1.71 15.59 -12.66
CA GLY A 36 2.38 16.67 -11.96
C GLY A 36 3.11 16.19 -10.72
N GLU A 37 4.00 17.04 -10.21
CA GLU A 37 4.73 16.83 -8.96
C GLU A 37 4.59 18.04 -8.05
N ILE A 38 4.50 17.80 -6.76
CA ILE A 38 4.53 18.82 -5.71
C ILE A 38 5.59 18.49 -4.68
N ASP A 39 6.41 19.47 -4.34
CA ASP A 39 7.45 19.35 -3.32
C ASP A 39 6.94 19.83 -1.96
N THR A 40 7.34 19.11 -0.93
CA THR A 40 7.23 19.54 0.47
C THR A 40 8.62 19.82 1.02
N TYR A 41 8.69 20.65 2.06
CA TYR A 41 9.97 21.17 2.54
C TYR A 41 10.17 20.91 4.02
N THR A 42 11.44 20.76 4.41
CA THR A 42 11.88 20.75 5.79
C THR A 42 11.84 22.15 6.40
N ASN A 43 12.01 22.26 7.71
CA ASN A 43 12.14 23.56 8.38
C ASN A 43 13.36 24.37 7.91
N THR A 44 14.34 23.72 7.27
CA THR A 44 15.55 24.35 6.72
C THR A 44 15.37 24.77 5.25
N GLY A 45 14.20 24.49 4.64
CA GLY A 45 13.89 24.86 3.27
C GLY A 45 14.36 23.85 2.21
N GLU A 46 14.87 22.70 2.63
CA GLU A 46 15.27 21.62 1.73
C GLU A 46 14.05 20.80 1.31
N VAL A 47 14.05 20.24 0.10
CA VAL A 47 12.99 19.34 -0.35
C VAL A 47 12.99 18.11 0.54
N GLN A 48 11.86 17.86 1.19
CA GLN A 48 11.64 16.71 2.07
C GLN A 48 11.12 15.51 1.30
N ASN A 49 10.08 15.72 0.49
CA ASN A 49 9.48 14.71 -0.38
C ASN A 49 8.87 15.36 -1.60
N THR A 50 8.87 14.62 -2.72
CA THR A 50 8.16 14.94 -3.96
C THR A 50 7.00 13.97 -4.13
N PHE A 51 5.79 14.49 -4.35
CA PHE A 51 4.58 13.69 -4.55
C PHE A 51 4.05 13.85 -5.95
N LYS A 52 3.67 12.73 -6.58
CA LYS A 52 3.06 12.68 -7.93
C LYS A 52 1.54 12.76 -7.85
N PHE A 53 0.94 13.41 -8.86
CA PHE A 53 -0.51 13.55 -8.95
C PHE A 53 -0.96 13.63 -10.42
N ASP A 54 -2.26 13.36 -10.68
CA ASP A 54 -2.87 13.56 -11.99
C ASP A 54 -3.14 15.04 -12.23
N LEU A 55 -2.90 15.53 -13.46
CA LEU A 55 -2.98 16.97 -13.79
C LEU A 55 -4.35 17.59 -13.44
N GLU A 56 -5.42 16.84 -13.57
CA GLU A 56 -6.79 17.28 -13.21
C GLU A 56 -6.97 17.60 -11.72
N ASP A 57 -6.10 17.05 -10.86
CA ASP A 57 -6.16 17.20 -9.40
C ASP A 57 -5.35 18.41 -8.90
N ILE A 58 -4.69 19.17 -9.78
CA ILE A 58 -3.96 20.38 -9.44
C ILE A 58 -4.84 21.41 -8.71
N LYS A 59 -6.14 21.44 -9.01
CA LYS A 59 -7.14 22.27 -8.36
C LYS A 59 -7.22 22.11 -6.83
N TYR A 60 -6.87 20.93 -6.32
CA TYR A 60 -6.82 20.66 -4.88
C TYR A 60 -5.52 21.11 -4.24
N LEU A 61 -4.47 21.33 -5.04
CA LEU A 61 -3.14 21.71 -4.54
C LEU A 61 -2.99 23.21 -4.40
N VAL A 62 -3.56 23.98 -5.35
CA VAL A 62 -3.51 25.44 -5.33
C VAL A 62 -4.32 25.96 -4.12
N ASN A 63 -3.87 27.07 -3.55
CA ASN A 63 -4.47 27.73 -2.38
C ASN A 63 -4.38 26.95 -1.04
N HIS A 64 -3.61 25.88 -0.99
CA HIS A 64 -3.36 25.14 0.23
C HIS A 64 -1.86 24.96 0.49
N LYS A 65 -1.49 25.01 1.76
CA LYS A 65 -0.15 24.64 2.21
C LYS A 65 -0.08 23.16 2.48
N TRP A 66 0.81 22.48 1.78
CA TRP A 66 1.00 21.05 1.88
C TRP A 66 2.30 20.72 2.61
N ARG A 67 2.27 19.68 3.41
CA ARG A 67 3.42 19.17 4.17
C ARG A 67 3.46 17.66 4.16
N THR A 68 4.63 17.10 4.41
CA THR A 68 4.78 15.67 4.65
C THR A 68 4.42 15.31 6.08
N VAL A 69 3.65 14.25 6.23
CA VAL A 69 3.43 13.56 7.52
C VAL A 69 3.85 12.10 7.35
N PHE A 70 4.70 11.64 8.25
CA PHE A 70 5.15 10.24 8.25
C PHE A 70 4.24 9.38 9.11
N LYS A 71 3.79 8.23 8.57
CA LYS A 71 2.92 7.28 9.29
C LYS A 71 3.43 5.85 9.24
N GLY A 72 2.99 5.10 10.25
CA GLY A 72 3.32 3.69 10.39
C GLY A 72 4.76 3.41 10.82
N ILE A 73 5.05 2.14 11.06
CA ILE A 73 6.39 1.67 11.51
C ILE A 73 7.45 1.99 10.45
N LYS A 74 7.11 1.93 9.16
CA LYS A 74 8.00 2.23 8.03
C LYS A 74 8.17 3.72 7.76
N LYS A 75 7.51 4.60 8.54
CA LYS A 75 7.53 6.05 8.34
C LYS A 75 7.22 6.45 6.90
N SER A 76 6.16 5.88 6.31
CA SER A 76 5.73 6.23 4.95
C SER A 76 5.29 7.70 4.88
N PRO A 77 5.76 8.48 3.89
CA PRO A 77 5.41 9.89 3.74
C PRO A 77 4.01 10.05 3.13
N TYR A 78 3.22 10.95 3.66
CA TYR A 78 1.90 11.31 3.14
C TYR A 78 1.80 12.82 2.95
N LEU A 79 1.17 13.24 1.84
CA LEU A 79 0.88 14.64 1.55
C LEU A 79 -0.38 15.08 2.30
N VAL A 80 -0.25 16.09 3.17
CA VAL A 80 -1.31 16.54 4.08
C VAL A 80 -1.40 18.05 4.12
N THR A 81 -2.62 18.59 4.12
CA THR A 81 -2.91 20.00 4.39
C THR A 81 -3.79 20.15 5.64
N GLY A 82 -3.73 21.31 6.30
CA GLY A 82 -4.43 21.53 7.55
C GLY A 82 -4.03 20.51 8.62
N HIS A 83 -5.00 20.09 9.46
CA HIS A 83 -4.74 19.12 10.51
C HIS A 83 -4.80 17.67 10.03
N THR A 84 -5.74 17.33 9.11
CA THR A 84 -6.07 15.92 8.79
C THR A 84 -6.48 15.64 7.36
N ILE A 85 -6.32 16.59 6.43
CA ILE A 85 -6.75 16.39 5.04
C ILE A 85 -5.61 15.75 4.25
N TYR A 86 -5.77 14.48 3.95
CA TYR A 86 -4.83 13.69 3.14
C TYR A 86 -5.14 13.84 1.66
N PHE A 87 -4.12 14.14 0.85
CA PHE A 87 -4.30 14.38 -0.59
C PHE A 87 -4.87 13.15 -1.32
N HIS A 88 -4.33 11.94 -1.09
CA HIS A 88 -4.84 10.71 -1.70
C HIS A 88 -6.33 10.46 -1.38
N ARG A 89 -6.82 10.87 -0.21
CA ARG A 89 -8.25 10.78 0.11
C ARG A 89 -9.06 11.82 -0.63
N LEU A 90 -8.53 13.04 -0.72
CA LEU A 90 -9.21 14.16 -1.38
C LEU A 90 -9.43 13.86 -2.86
N VAL A 91 -8.41 13.36 -3.57
CA VAL A 91 -8.51 13.03 -5.02
C VAL A 91 -9.44 11.85 -5.30
N MET A 92 -9.66 10.99 -4.31
CA MET A 92 -10.62 9.88 -4.37
C MET A 92 -12.02 10.23 -3.84
N GLY A 93 -12.29 11.53 -3.57
CA GLY A 93 -13.60 11.99 -3.11
C GLY A 93 -13.90 11.74 -1.64
N ASN A 94 -12.88 11.52 -0.79
CA ASN A 94 -13.02 11.26 0.65
C ASN A 94 -13.98 10.09 1.01
N PRO A 95 -13.83 8.91 0.43
CA PRO A 95 -14.71 7.80 0.73
C PRO A 95 -14.63 7.40 2.20
N ASN A 96 -15.68 6.76 2.72
CA ASN A 96 -15.68 6.21 4.08
C ASN A 96 -14.73 5.02 4.26
N THR A 97 -14.29 4.43 3.15
CA THR A 97 -13.31 3.34 3.11
C THR A 97 -11.88 3.87 3.28
N GLU A 98 -10.95 2.99 3.54
CA GLU A 98 -9.53 3.32 3.49
C GLU A 98 -9.05 3.36 2.04
N ILE A 99 -8.02 4.16 1.75
CA ILE A 99 -7.38 4.22 0.44
C ILE A 99 -5.97 3.66 0.55
N ASP A 100 -5.65 2.76 -0.37
CA ASP A 100 -4.36 2.07 -0.45
C ASP A 100 -3.63 2.43 -1.75
N HIS A 101 -2.29 2.49 -1.68
CA HIS A 101 -1.42 2.68 -2.83
C HIS A 101 -1.03 1.32 -3.41
N ILE A 102 -1.45 1.04 -4.65
CA ILE A 102 -1.29 -0.26 -5.33
C ILE A 102 0.18 -0.66 -5.41
N ASN A 103 1.07 0.27 -5.77
CA ASN A 103 2.51 0.05 -5.87
C ASN A 103 3.25 0.14 -4.52
N ARG A 104 2.53 0.42 -3.41
CA ARG A 104 3.08 0.64 -2.05
C ARG A 104 3.97 1.88 -1.89
N ASP A 105 3.94 2.78 -2.85
CA ASP A 105 4.61 4.08 -2.80
C ASP A 105 3.58 5.16 -2.47
N SER A 106 3.61 5.65 -1.23
CA SER A 106 2.68 6.68 -0.74
C SER A 106 2.96 8.08 -1.31
N THR A 107 4.01 8.25 -2.09
CA THR A 107 4.30 9.49 -2.81
C THR A 107 3.59 9.56 -4.15
N ASP A 108 3.14 8.44 -4.71
CA ASP A 108 2.43 8.38 -6.00
C ASP A 108 0.91 8.40 -5.79
N ASN A 109 0.32 9.59 -5.81
CA ASN A 109 -1.12 9.82 -5.57
C ASN A 109 -1.94 9.90 -6.86
N ARG A 110 -1.45 9.38 -7.97
CA ARG A 110 -2.25 9.26 -9.20
C ARG A 110 -3.38 8.26 -8.98
N LYS A 111 -4.57 8.55 -9.51
CA LYS A 111 -5.77 7.69 -9.35
C LYS A 111 -5.53 6.27 -9.85
N SER A 112 -4.73 6.10 -10.90
CA SER A 112 -4.33 4.77 -11.40
C SER A 112 -3.56 3.92 -10.38
N ASN A 113 -2.94 4.56 -9.38
CA ASN A 113 -2.22 3.91 -8.29
C ASN A 113 -3.01 3.85 -6.98
N LEU A 114 -4.18 4.48 -6.92
CA LEU A 114 -5.03 4.52 -5.72
C LEU A 114 -6.21 3.57 -5.87
N ARG A 115 -6.59 2.93 -4.79
CA ARG A 115 -7.81 2.13 -4.73
C ARG A 115 -8.46 2.24 -3.36
N GLU A 116 -9.77 2.16 -3.34
CA GLU A 116 -10.48 1.92 -2.09
C GLU A 116 -10.14 0.52 -1.59
N SER A 117 -9.84 0.41 -0.31
CA SER A 117 -9.51 -0.87 0.30
C SER A 117 -10.25 -1.03 1.62
N PHE A 118 -10.71 -2.24 1.86
CA PHE A 118 -11.16 -2.64 3.18
C PHE A 118 -9.94 -3.07 4.01
N ARG A 119 -10.00 -2.88 5.32
CA ARG A 119 -8.90 -3.25 6.25
C ARG A 119 -8.39 -4.68 6.04
N THR A 120 -9.27 -5.59 5.62
CA THR A 120 -8.94 -6.97 5.25
C THR A 120 -8.02 -7.06 4.03
N GLN A 121 -8.18 -6.17 3.05
CA GLN A 121 -7.34 -6.13 1.83
C GLN A 121 -5.96 -5.54 2.12
N GLN A 122 -5.86 -4.58 3.04
CA GLN A 122 -4.57 -4.01 3.44
C GLN A 122 -3.69 -5.03 4.16
N LEU A 123 -4.27 -5.88 5.03
CA LEU A 123 -3.54 -6.98 5.66
C LEU A 123 -2.98 -7.97 4.63
N ALA A 124 -3.68 -8.14 3.51
CA ALA A 124 -3.20 -8.96 2.41
C ALA A 124 -2.01 -8.32 1.66
N ASN A 125 -1.96 -6.99 1.57
CA ASN A 125 -0.92 -6.22 0.86
C ASN A 125 0.38 -6.03 1.66
N THR A 126 0.47 -6.51 2.90
CA THR A 126 1.71 -6.43 3.67
C THR A 126 2.82 -7.24 3.00
N SER A 127 4.06 -6.76 3.04
CA SER A 127 5.24 -7.51 2.60
C SER A 127 5.37 -8.83 3.35
N LEU A 128 6.02 -9.81 2.73
CA LEU A 128 6.39 -11.06 3.39
C LEU A 128 7.17 -10.75 4.68
N ARG A 129 6.89 -11.52 5.72
CA ARG A 129 7.69 -11.46 6.95
C ARG A 129 9.10 -11.92 6.65
N ILE A 130 10.07 -11.38 7.35
CA ILE A 130 11.49 -11.69 7.17
C ILE A 130 11.80 -13.18 7.46
N ASP A 131 10.97 -13.82 8.29
CA ASP A 131 11.05 -15.23 8.65
C ASP A 131 10.27 -16.18 7.71
N ASN A 132 9.71 -15.63 6.61
CA ASN A 132 8.97 -16.44 5.64
C ASN A 132 9.92 -17.13 4.65
N VAL A 133 10.46 -18.27 5.07
CA VAL A 133 11.34 -19.12 4.23
C VAL A 133 10.65 -19.70 3.00
N GLN A 134 9.31 -19.69 2.93
CA GLN A 134 8.57 -20.23 1.80
C GLN A 134 8.47 -19.24 0.63
N GLY A 135 8.73 -17.94 0.85
CA GLY A 135 8.60 -16.91 -0.16
C GLY A 135 7.16 -16.62 -0.63
N LEU A 136 6.16 -17.25 0.02
CA LEU A 136 4.74 -17.10 -0.26
C LEU A 136 3.97 -16.77 1.01
N LYS A 137 3.12 -15.74 0.95
CA LYS A 137 2.25 -15.39 2.06
C LYS A 137 1.13 -16.41 2.23
N GLY A 138 0.94 -16.89 3.47
CA GLY A 138 -0.14 -17.83 3.79
C GLY A 138 0.04 -19.23 3.21
N VAL A 139 1.27 -19.60 2.87
CA VAL A 139 1.67 -20.98 2.55
C VAL A 139 2.71 -21.40 3.57
N TYR A 140 2.44 -22.47 4.30
CA TYR A 140 3.27 -22.98 5.38
C TYR A 140 3.70 -24.40 5.12
N TYR A 141 4.95 -24.70 5.46
CA TYR A 141 5.46 -26.06 5.49
C TYR A 141 5.28 -26.66 6.87
N LEU A 142 4.61 -27.81 6.94
CA LEU A 142 4.35 -28.56 8.15
C LEU A 142 5.42 -29.64 8.31
N GLN A 143 6.46 -29.36 9.07
CA GLN A 143 7.63 -30.25 9.23
C GLN A 143 7.23 -31.66 9.71
N ARG A 144 6.30 -31.74 10.65
CA ARG A 144 5.85 -33.03 11.21
C ARG A 144 5.29 -33.99 10.16
N ASP A 145 4.55 -33.44 9.18
CA ASP A 145 3.79 -34.24 8.22
C ASP A 145 4.46 -34.24 6.83
N ASN A 146 5.57 -33.49 6.68
CA ASN A 146 6.25 -33.25 5.40
C ASN A 146 5.29 -32.75 4.30
N LYS A 147 4.40 -31.81 4.66
CA LYS A 147 3.31 -31.33 3.80
C LYS A 147 3.21 -29.81 3.84
N TYR A 148 2.42 -29.25 2.93
CA TYR A 148 2.15 -27.83 2.85
C TYR A 148 0.70 -27.52 3.15
N ARG A 149 0.43 -26.36 3.72
CA ARG A 149 -0.93 -25.89 4.04
C ARG A 149 -1.10 -24.43 3.63
N ALA A 150 -2.26 -24.13 3.06
CA ALA A 150 -2.69 -22.75 2.83
C ALA A 150 -3.51 -22.22 4.00
N GLU A 151 -3.29 -20.96 4.34
CA GLU A 151 -4.00 -20.24 5.39
C GLU A 151 -4.34 -18.83 4.91
N ILE A 152 -5.53 -18.33 5.26
CA ILE A 152 -5.93 -16.93 5.11
C ILE A 152 -6.65 -16.46 6.36
N GLN A 153 -6.33 -15.24 6.80
CA GLN A 153 -7.04 -14.56 7.88
C GLN A 153 -7.92 -13.45 7.31
N ILE A 154 -9.19 -13.46 7.65
CA ILE A 154 -10.17 -12.45 7.26
C ILE A 154 -10.82 -11.90 8.55
N GLY A 155 -10.48 -10.68 8.90
CA GLY A 155 -10.85 -10.12 10.20
C GLY A 155 -10.28 -10.96 11.33
N ASN A 156 -11.15 -11.45 12.21
CA ASN A 156 -10.79 -12.31 13.33
C ASN A 156 -10.92 -13.82 13.01
N LYS A 157 -11.29 -14.19 11.78
CA LYS A 157 -11.47 -15.59 11.38
C LYS A 157 -10.26 -16.10 10.60
N HIS A 158 -9.79 -17.30 10.95
CA HIS A 158 -8.72 -18.01 10.25
C HIS A 158 -9.30 -19.16 9.43
N PHE A 159 -8.90 -19.26 8.18
CA PHE A 159 -9.29 -20.30 7.25
C PHE A 159 -8.06 -21.14 6.89
N TYR A 160 -8.09 -22.41 7.24
CA TYR A 160 -7.02 -23.37 6.97
C TYR A 160 -7.48 -24.38 5.93
N SER A 161 -6.60 -24.71 4.97
CA SER A 161 -6.83 -25.82 4.05
C SER A 161 -6.51 -27.16 4.71
N LYS A 162 -6.81 -28.26 4.00
CA LYS A 162 -6.13 -29.53 4.26
C LYS A 162 -4.63 -29.39 3.97
N SER A 163 -3.86 -30.37 4.38
CA SER A 163 -2.45 -30.48 4.01
C SER A 163 -2.32 -31.04 2.58
N PHE A 164 -1.37 -30.48 1.84
CA PHE A 164 -1.02 -30.87 0.47
C PHE A 164 0.38 -31.46 0.41
N ASN A 165 0.64 -32.30 -0.58
CA ASN A 165 1.96 -32.90 -0.76
C ASN A 165 2.97 -31.93 -1.35
N THR A 166 2.52 -30.96 -2.14
CA THR A 166 3.38 -30.02 -2.82
C THR A 166 3.09 -28.58 -2.42
N LYS A 167 4.12 -27.75 -2.50
CA LYS A 167 4.02 -26.29 -2.30
C LYS A 167 3.10 -25.64 -3.34
N ALA A 168 3.12 -26.16 -4.58
CA ALA A 168 2.31 -25.67 -5.68
C ALA A 168 0.81 -25.84 -5.42
N GLU A 169 0.39 -26.99 -4.88
CA GLU A 169 -1.01 -27.24 -4.51
C GLU A 169 -1.48 -26.29 -3.40
N ALA A 170 -0.66 -26.08 -2.36
CA ALA A 170 -0.96 -25.14 -1.31
C ALA A 170 -0.99 -23.69 -1.82
N ALA A 171 -0.10 -23.31 -2.74
CA ALA A 171 -0.08 -22.01 -3.39
C ALA A 171 -1.36 -21.78 -4.21
N TYR A 172 -1.82 -22.77 -4.96
CA TYR A 172 -3.07 -22.68 -5.71
C TYR A 172 -4.29 -22.56 -4.79
N MET A 173 -4.33 -23.32 -3.70
CA MET A 173 -5.39 -23.18 -2.71
C MET A 173 -5.39 -21.78 -2.06
N ARG A 174 -4.21 -21.21 -1.77
CA ARG A 174 -4.07 -19.84 -1.27
C ARG A 174 -4.58 -18.84 -2.28
N TYR A 175 -4.26 -18.99 -3.56
CA TYR A 175 -4.78 -18.18 -4.66
C TYR A 175 -6.31 -18.20 -4.70
N LEU A 176 -6.95 -19.38 -4.59
CA LEU A 176 -8.41 -19.50 -4.57
C LEU A 176 -9.03 -18.77 -3.38
N TYR A 177 -8.41 -18.85 -2.18
CA TYR A 177 -8.86 -18.08 -1.03
C TYR A 177 -8.79 -16.56 -1.31
N GLU A 178 -7.73 -16.08 -1.92
CA GLU A 178 -7.58 -14.64 -2.24
C GLU A 178 -8.62 -14.18 -3.24
N GLN A 179 -8.87 -14.95 -4.29
CA GLN A 179 -9.92 -14.65 -5.27
C GLN A 179 -11.31 -14.58 -4.62
N HIS A 180 -11.60 -15.49 -3.72
CA HIS A 180 -12.91 -15.56 -3.06
C HIS A 180 -13.14 -14.40 -2.09
N PHE A 181 -12.17 -14.12 -1.22
CA PHE A 181 -12.34 -13.17 -0.13
C PHE A 181 -12.00 -11.73 -0.53
N TYR A 182 -11.07 -11.52 -1.43
CA TYR A 182 -10.64 -10.18 -1.81
C TYR A 182 -11.22 -9.70 -3.14
N LYS A 183 -11.83 -10.59 -3.93
CA LYS A 183 -12.44 -10.28 -5.24
C LYS A 183 -11.52 -9.54 -6.22
N THR A 184 -10.26 -9.43 -5.92
CA THR A 184 -9.25 -8.75 -6.74
C THR A 184 -8.05 -9.66 -6.96
N ILE A 185 -7.66 -9.75 -8.21
CA ILE A 185 -6.41 -10.39 -8.62
C ILE A 185 -5.27 -9.55 -8.05
N GLY A 186 -4.39 -10.14 -7.26
CA GLY A 186 -3.10 -9.57 -7.27
C GLY A 186 -2.41 -9.13 -6.02
N ILE A 187 -2.80 -9.59 -4.88
CA ILE A 187 -2.08 -9.19 -3.67
C ILE A 187 -0.83 -10.05 -3.45
N ASN A 188 -0.82 -11.26 -3.93
CA ASN A 188 0.31 -12.18 -3.91
C ASN A 188 0.63 -12.79 -5.28
N ASN A 189 0.40 -12.08 -6.37
CA ASN A 189 0.93 -12.45 -7.67
C ASN A 189 2.47 -12.28 -7.67
N SER A 190 3.12 -12.85 -6.67
CA SER A 190 4.55 -13.05 -6.78
C SER A 190 4.77 -13.93 -8.02
N LYS A 191 5.74 -13.59 -8.83
CA LYS A 191 6.18 -14.41 -9.96
C LYS A 191 6.27 -15.89 -9.57
N LEU A 192 6.77 -16.16 -8.37
CA LEU A 192 6.86 -17.49 -7.78
C LEU A 192 5.49 -18.19 -7.64
N MET A 193 4.44 -17.49 -7.22
CA MET A 193 3.10 -18.10 -7.09
C MET A 193 2.55 -18.51 -8.46
N LEU A 194 2.69 -17.64 -9.46
CA LEU A 194 2.22 -17.92 -10.80
C LEU A 194 2.98 -19.11 -11.44
N GLU A 195 4.30 -19.14 -11.29
CA GLU A 195 5.15 -20.25 -11.76
C GLU A 195 4.74 -21.58 -11.11
N LEU A 196 4.51 -21.59 -9.80
CA LEU A 196 4.06 -22.79 -9.09
C LEU A 196 2.66 -23.24 -9.54
N ILE A 197 1.73 -22.32 -9.76
CA ILE A 197 0.38 -22.64 -10.26
C ILE A 197 0.45 -23.17 -11.69
N GLN A 198 1.31 -22.62 -12.54
CA GLN A 198 1.50 -23.11 -13.89
C GLN A 198 2.07 -24.53 -13.94
N SER A 199 2.91 -24.91 -12.98
CA SER A 199 3.49 -26.27 -12.88
C SER A 199 2.49 -27.35 -12.50
N LEU A 200 1.29 -26.99 -12.01
CA LEU A 200 0.25 -27.96 -11.65
C LEU A 200 -0.44 -28.52 -12.88
N SER A 201 -0.70 -29.85 -12.86
CA SER A 201 -1.58 -30.49 -13.84
C SER A 201 -3.02 -29.97 -13.75
N GLN A 202 -3.75 -30.08 -14.86
CA GLN A 202 -5.17 -29.68 -14.89
C GLN A 202 -6.01 -30.47 -13.88
N GLU A 203 -5.77 -31.78 -13.78
CA GLU A 203 -6.44 -32.66 -12.82
C GLU A 203 -6.21 -32.20 -11.37
N SER A 204 -4.97 -31.84 -11.01
CA SER A 204 -4.67 -31.31 -9.67
C SER A 204 -5.43 -30.01 -9.39
N LYS A 205 -5.50 -29.10 -10.35
CA LYS A 205 -6.27 -27.86 -10.22
C LYS A 205 -7.76 -28.11 -10.01
N GLU A 206 -8.36 -29.01 -10.77
CA GLU A 206 -9.78 -29.37 -10.65
C GLU A 206 -10.08 -30.02 -9.28
N ASN A 207 -9.24 -30.93 -8.82
CA ASN A 207 -9.37 -31.54 -7.50
C ASN A 207 -9.30 -30.53 -6.35
N ILE A 208 -8.39 -29.55 -6.45
CA ILE A 208 -8.25 -28.48 -5.45
C ILE A 208 -9.45 -27.53 -5.51
N GLN A 209 -9.93 -27.16 -6.70
CA GLN A 209 -11.14 -26.34 -6.87
C GLN A 209 -12.38 -27.02 -6.28
N LYS A 210 -12.57 -28.31 -6.55
CA LYS A 210 -13.68 -29.08 -5.98
C LYS A 210 -13.62 -29.10 -4.44
N TYR A 211 -12.44 -29.33 -3.88
CA TYR A 211 -12.23 -29.24 -2.44
C TYR A 211 -12.53 -27.84 -1.91
N PHE A 212 -12.07 -26.79 -2.57
CA PHE A 212 -12.32 -25.40 -2.19
C PHE A 212 -13.81 -25.06 -2.16
N VAL A 213 -14.56 -25.39 -3.23
CA VAL A 213 -16.00 -25.13 -3.31
C VAL A 213 -16.75 -25.83 -2.19
N ASN A 214 -16.46 -27.12 -1.93
CA ASN A 214 -17.09 -27.87 -0.83
C ASN A 214 -16.76 -27.24 0.53
N ARG A 215 -15.53 -26.81 0.74
CA ARG A 215 -15.09 -26.15 1.98
C ARG A 215 -15.83 -24.85 2.23
N MET A 216 -16.00 -24.01 1.18
CA MET A 216 -16.69 -22.74 1.30
C MET A 216 -18.20 -22.90 1.56
N LYS A 217 -18.87 -23.87 0.94
CA LYS A 217 -20.28 -24.17 1.22
C LYS A 217 -20.53 -24.51 2.68
N ILE A 218 -19.74 -25.40 3.27
CA ILE A 218 -19.86 -25.80 4.68
C ILE A 218 -19.65 -24.62 5.64
N GLN A 219 -18.91 -23.59 5.26
CA GLN A 219 -18.66 -22.43 6.12
C GLN A 219 -19.74 -21.37 6.04
N VAL A 220 -20.45 -21.27 4.90
CA VAL A 220 -21.62 -20.37 4.74
C VAL A 220 -22.82 -20.87 5.54
N GLU A 221 -22.99 -22.18 5.68
CA GLU A 221 -24.08 -22.80 6.47
C GLU A 221 -23.87 -22.68 7.99
N LYS A 222 -22.70 -22.22 8.45
CA LYS A 222 -22.36 -22.05 9.88
C LYS A 222 -22.33 -20.61 10.36
N ILE A 223 -22.79 -19.66 9.54
CA ILE A 223 -22.93 -18.23 9.84
C ILE A 223 -24.42 -17.90 9.97
#